data_596f752d71f0efd585590a96ef463d2a
#
_entry.id   596f752d71f0efd585590a96ef463d2a
#
_cell.length_a   1.000
_cell.length_b   1.000
_cell.length_c   1.000
_cell.angle_alpha   90.00
_cell.angle_beta   90.00
_cell.angle_gamma   90.00
#
_symmetry.space_group_name_H-M   'P 1'
#
loop_
_entity.id
_entity.type
_entity.pdbx_description
1 polymer ?
#
loop_
_entity_poly.entity_id
_entity_poly.type
_entity_poly.pdbx_seq_one_letter_code
_entity_poly.pdbx_strand_id
1 'polypeptide(L)'
;MQLIQKYFPQLTDEQQRQFAALDALYRDWNAKINVISRKDIDNLYEHHVLHSLAIARMINFRPGTRILDFGTGGGFPGVPLAILFPECEFKLIDGTGKKIHVAEEVSRAVGLKNCHPEHLRGEDEKGLYEFVVSRAVMPLPDLVKIVRKNISKKQQNALPNGIICLKGGSLDAETAPFRHIVQSQPLSDWFKEEWFKEKHCIYLPL
;
A
#
# COMPACT_ATOMS: atom_id res chain seq x y z
N MET A 1 11.95 3.36 -12.89
CA MET A 1 12.30 1.93 -12.77
C MET A 1 13.64 1.68 -12.09
N GLN A 2 14.74 2.33 -12.48
CA GLN A 2 16.07 2.16 -11.84
C GLN A 2 16.05 2.35 -10.31
N LEU A 3 15.23 3.30 -9.81
CA LEU A 3 15.06 3.51 -8.38
C LEU A 3 14.50 2.28 -7.66
N ILE A 4 13.56 1.58 -8.27
CA ILE A 4 12.99 0.35 -7.67
C ILE A 4 14.02 -0.77 -7.66
N GLN A 5 14.76 -0.97 -8.76
CA GLN A 5 15.82 -1.98 -8.83
C GLN A 5 16.96 -1.72 -7.81
N LYS A 6 17.26 -0.44 -7.53
CA LYS A 6 18.26 -0.06 -6.51
C LYS A 6 17.94 -0.66 -5.13
N TYR A 7 16.66 -0.65 -4.74
CA TYR A 7 16.21 -1.11 -3.41
C TYR A 7 15.67 -2.53 -3.39
N PHE A 8 15.23 -3.03 -4.56
CA PHE A 8 14.70 -4.37 -4.77
C PHE A 8 15.41 -5.05 -5.96
N PRO A 9 16.70 -5.44 -5.79
CA PRO A 9 17.51 -5.97 -6.90
C PRO A 9 17.10 -7.38 -7.33
N GLN A 10 16.30 -8.09 -6.54
CA GLN A 10 15.92 -9.49 -6.78
C GLN A 10 14.57 -9.64 -7.51
N LEU A 11 14.12 -8.58 -8.18
CA LEU A 11 12.88 -8.65 -8.97
C LEU A 11 13.05 -9.62 -10.15
N THR A 12 12.04 -10.48 -10.35
CA THR A 12 11.95 -11.33 -11.55
C THR A 12 11.77 -10.46 -12.81
N ASP A 13 12.03 -11.03 -13.98
CA ASP A 13 11.82 -10.34 -15.27
C ASP A 13 10.36 -9.90 -15.44
N GLU A 14 9.42 -10.70 -14.97
CA GLU A 14 7.99 -10.35 -14.99
C GLU A 14 7.71 -9.13 -14.10
N GLN A 15 8.16 -9.14 -12.86
CA GLN A 15 8.01 -8.00 -11.95
C GLN A 15 8.67 -6.73 -12.51
N GLN A 16 9.85 -6.84 -13.13
CA GLN A 16 10.52 -5.72 -13.78
C GLN A 16 9.66 -5.14 -14.91
N ARG A 17 9.07 -5.98 -15.77
CA ARG A 17 8.15 -5.55 -16.84
C ARG A 17 6.91 -4.88 -16.24
N GLN A 18 6.30 -5.46 -15.21
CA GLN A 18 5.12 -4.92 -14.55
C GLN A 18 5.40 -3.54 -13.93
N PHE A 19 6.48 -3.39 -13.17
CA PHE A 19 6.86 -2.09 -12.62
C PHE A 19 7.20 -1.07 -13.70
N ALA A 20 7.88 -1.47 -14.78
CA ALA A 20 8.24 -0.57 -15.87
C ALA A 20 7.02 -0.02 -16.61
N ALA A 21 5.94 -0.79 -16.71
CA ALA A 21 4.70 -0.37 -17.37
C ALA A 21 3.91 0.69 -16.57
N LEU A 22 4.11 0.79 -15.26
CA LEU A 22 3.30 1.66 -14.39
C LEU A 22 3.36 3.14 -14.80
N ASP A 23 4.51 3.66 -15.23
CA ASP A 23 4.64 5.08 -15.57
C ASP A 23 3.71 5.48 -16.73
N ALA A 24 3.78 4.76 -17.83
CA ALA A 24 2.92 5.02 -18.98
C ALA A 24 1.43 4.86 -18.66
N LEU A 25 1.08 3.80 -17.92
CA LEU A 25 -0.30 3.52 -17.53
C LEU A 25 -0.87 4.61 -16.61
N TYR A 26 -0.15 4.99 -15.55
CA TYR A 26 -0.64 6.02 -14.64
C TYR A 26 -0.66 7.40 -15.29
N ARG A 27 0.25 7.75 -16.19
CA ARG A 27 0.19 9.00 -16.97
C ARG A 27 -1.05 9.06 -17.85
N ASP A 28 -1.34 7.99 -18.59
CA ASP A 28 -2.52 7.92 -19.46
C ASP A 28 -3.82 8.02 -18.65
N TRP A 29 -3.93 7.27 -17.56
CA TRP A 29 -5.12 7.32 -16.70
C TRP A 29 -5.24 8.63 -15.94
N ASN A 30 -4.13 9.21 -15.46
CA ASN A 30 -4.14 10.48 -14.72
C ASN A 30 -4.54 11.67 -15.61
N ALA A 31 -4.34 11.58 -16.91
CA ALA A 31 -4.87 12.58 -17.87
C ALA A 31 -6.40 12.57 -17.91
N LYS A 32 -7.03 11.45 -17.62
CA LYS A 32 -8.50 11.24 -17.67
C LYS A 32 -9.13 11.36 -16.26
N ILE A 33 -8.49 10.76 -15.27
CA ILE A 33 -8.98 10.69 -13.87
C ILE A 33 -7.80 11.01 -12.95
N ASN A 34 -7.90 12.12 -12.22
CA ASN A 34 -6.83 12.59 -11.34
C ASN A 34 -6.70 11.69 -10.09
N VAL A 35 -5.85 10.68 -10.13
CA VAL A 35 -5.53 9.78 -9.01
C VAL A 35 -4.21 10.13 -8.33
N ILE A 36 -3.33 10.85 -9.04
CA ILE A 36 -2.07 11.42 -8.56
C ILE A 36 -2.11 12.91 -8.86
N SER A 37 -1.65 13.76 -7.95
CA SER A 37 -1.52 15.19 -8.22
C SER A 37 -0.74 15.43 -9.53
N ARG A 38 -1.24 16.35 -10.38
CA ARG A 38 -0.57 16.68 -11.64
C ARG A 38 0.88 17.14 -11.47
N LYS A 39 1.19 17.74 -10.31
CA LYS A 39 2.56 18.18 -9.96
C LYS A 39 3.44 17.03 -9.48
N ASP A 40 2.85 15.86 -9.17
CA ASP A 40 3.54 14.75 -8.55
C ASP A 40 3.65 13.51 -9.44
N ILE A 41 3.02 13.53 -10.61
CA ILE A 41 3.05 12.39 -11.55
C ILE A 41 4.48 12.09 -12.04
N ASP A 42 5.35 13.09 -12.13
CA ASP A 42 6.74 12.92 -12.53
C ASP A 42 7.58 12.20 -11.46
N ASN A 43 7.09 12.17 -10.23
CA ASN A 43 7.69 11.48 -9.10
C ASN A 43 7.05 10.10 -8.82
N LEU A 44 6.35 9.51 -9.81
CA LEU A 44 5.60 8.26 -9.63
C LEU A 44 6.41 7.18 -8.91
N TYR A 45 7.64 6.93 -9.38
CA TYR A 45 8.44 5.85 -8.82
C TYR A 45 8.93 6.12 -7.40
N GLU A 46 9.25 7.35 -7.05
CA GLU A 46 9.70 7.71 -5.71
C GLU A 46 8.53 7.85 -4.73
N HIS A 47 7.59 8.76 -5.06
CA HIS A 47 6.54 9.17 -4.14
C HIS A 47 5.37 8.17 -4.04
N HIS A 48 5.20 7.30 -5.04
CA HIS A 48 4.07 6.37 -5.06
C HIS A 48 4.50 4.91 -5.07
N VAL A 49 5.35 4.48 -5.99
CA VAL A 49 5.75 3.07 -6.09
C VAL A 49 6.70 2.69 -4.95
N LEU A 50 7.86 3.35 -4.81
CA LEU A 50 8.83 3.04 -3.76
C LEU A 50 8.25 3.28 -2.37
N HIS A 51 7.47 4.36 -2.20
CA HIS A 51 6.75 4.60 -0.95
C HIS A 51 5.84 3.43 -0.58
N SER A 52 5.08 2.89 -1.52
CA SER A 52 4.23 1.71 -1.29
C SER A 52 5.05 0.48 -0.88
N LEU A 53 6.19 0.28 -1.55
CA LEU A 53 7.09 -0.83 -1.28
C LEU A 53 7.85 -0.71 0.06
N ALA A 54 7.76 0.43 0.76
CA ALA A 54 8.28 0.56 2.12
C ALA A 54 7.66 -0.47 3.08
N ILE A 55 6.42 -0.89 2.84
CA ILE A 55 5.76 -1.96 3.61
C ILE A 55 6.55 -3.27 3.54
N ALA A 56 7.15 -3.58 2.39
CA ALA A 56 7.99 -4.76 2.22
C ALA A 56 9.35 -4.70 2.96
N ARG A 57 9.73 -3.52 3.45
CA ARG A 57 10.89 -3.37 4.35
C ARG A 57 10.51 -3.68 5.80
N MET A 58 9.23 -3.54 6.15
CA MET A 58 8.69 -3.89 7.47
C MET A 58 8.42 -5.39 7.58
N ILE A 59 7.88 -6.00 6.53
CA ILE A 59 7.48 -7.41 6.53
C ILE A 59 7.64 -8.03 5.13
N ASN A 60 8.13 -9.26 5.10
CA ASN A 60 8.03 -10.13 3.94
C ASN A 60 6.82 -11.06 4.13
N PHE A 61 5.74 -10.79 3.41
CA PHE A 61 4.50 -11.56 3.52
C PHE A 61 4.72 -13.01 3.03
N ARG A 62 4.20 -13.97 3.79
CA ARG A 62 4.21 -15.38 3.37
C ARG A 62 3.18 -15.64 2.27
N PRO A 63 3.43 -16.62 1.38
CA PRO A 63 2.45 -17.08 0.41
C PRO A 63 1.07 -17.34 1.03
N GLY A 64 0.01 -16.93 0.33
CA GLY A 64 -1.36 -17.06 0.80
C GLY A 64 -1.81 -16.02 1.83
N THR A 65 -0.96 -15.04 2.18
CA THR A 65 -1.38 -13.92 3.04
C THR A 65 -2.43 -13.08 2.31
N ARG A 66 -3.51 -12.75 3.01
CA ARG A 66 -4.58 -11.88 2.51
C ARG A 66 -4.42 -10.48 3.07
N ILE A 67 -4.34 -9.51 2.21
CA ILE A 67 -4.10 -8.11 2.54
C ILE A 67 -5.26 -7.24 2.03
N LEU A 68 -5.80 -6.39 2.88
CA LEU A 68 -6.73 -5.34 2.51
C LEU A 68 -5.99 -4.02 2.35
N ASP A 69 -6.04 -3.41 1.17
CA ASP A 69 -5.62 -2.02 0.95
C ASP A 69 -6.82 -1.11 1.15
N PHE A 70 -6.84 -0.40 2.27
CA PHE A 70 -7.94 0.45 2.69
C PHE A 70 -7.73 1.88 2.17
N GLY A 71 -8.65 2.35 1.35
CA GLY A 71 -8.57 3.67 0.73
C GLY A 71 -7.47 3.74 -0.34
N THR A 72 -7.42 2.72 -1.18
CA THR A 72 -6.36 2.52 -2.18
C THR A 72 -6.20 3.66 -3.19
N GLY A 73 -7.25 4.48 -3.37
CA GLY A 73 -7.27 5.49 -4.43
C GLY A 73 -7.08 4.85 -5.80
N GLY A 74 -6.07 5.29 -6.52
CA GLY A 74 -5.70 4.73 -7.83
C GLY A 74 -4.89 3.42 -7.77
N GLY A 75 -4.83 2.75 -6.61
CA GLY A 75 -4.14 1.47 -6.47
C GLY A 75 -2.87 1.51 -5.60
N PHE A 76 -2.72 2.52 -4.72
CA PHE A 76 -1.56 2.65 -3.84
C PHE A 76 -1.93 2.53 -2.35
N PRO A 77 -1.28 1.65 -1.59
CA PRO A 77 -0.07 0.86 -1.93
C PRO A 77 -0.32 -0.50 -2.60
N GLY A 78 -1.57 -0.92 -2.81
CA GLY A 78 -1.94 -2.29 -3.18
C GLY A 78 -1.33 -2.80 -4.48
N VAL A 79 -1.37 -2.03 -5.59
CA VAL A 79 -0.85 -2.48 -6.90
C VAL A 79 0.67 -2.75 -6.84
N PRO A 80 1.53 -1.84 -6.34
CA PRO A 80 2.95 -2.14 -6.18
C PRO A 80 3.23 -3.35 -5.28
N LEU A 81 2.47 -3.53 -4.20
CA LEU A 81 2.62 -4.68 -3.32
C LEU A 81 2.18 -5.99 -3.98
N ALA A 82 1.10 -5.97 -4.76
CA ALA A 82 0.65 -7.15 -5.50
C ALA A 82 1.66 -7.59 -6.57
N ILE A 83 2.36 -6.66 -7.22
CA ILE A 83 3.49 -6.97 -8.11
C ILE A 83 4.62 -7.65 -7.32
N LEU A 84 4.97 -7.11 -6.15
CA LEU A 84 6.11 -7.62 -5.37
C LEU A 84 5.82 -8.97 -4.72
N PHE A 85 4.57 -9.22 -4.30
CA PHE A 85 4.12 -10.43 -3.60
C PHE A 85 3.08 -11.21 -4.43
N PRO A 86 3.47 -11.86 -5.53
CA PRO A 86 2.53 -12.51 -6.45
C PRO A 86 1.78 -13.71 -5.84
N GLU A 87 2.27 -14.27 -4.75
CA GLU A 87 1.66 -15.39 -4.02
C GLU A 87 0.74 -14.94 -2.86
N CYS A 88 0.54 -13.63 -2.67
CA CYS A 88 -0.37 -13.04 -1.69
C CYS A 88 -1.62 -12.52 -2.38
N GLU A 89 -2.73 -12.39 -1.65
CA GLU A 89 -4.01 -11.89 -2.17
C GLU A 89 -4.27 -10.46 -1.68
N PHE A 90 -4.49 -9.55 -2.60
CA PHE A 90 -4.74 -8.14 -2.31
C PHE A 90 -6.16 -7.74 -2.70
N LYS A 91 -6.97 -7.39 -1.71
CA LYS A 91 -8.24 -6.68 -1.94
C LYS A 91 -8.00 -5.18 -1.76
N LEU A 92 -8.35 -4.39 -2.77
CA LEU A 92 -8.18 -2.94 -2.77
C LEU A 92 -9.57 -2.30 -2.71
N ILE A 93 -9.83 -1.45 -1.72
CA ILE A 93 -11.12 -0.77 -1.62
C ILE A 93 -10.97 0.75 -1.55
N ASP A 94 -11.90 1.45 -2.15
CA ASP A 94 -12.05 2.90 -2.06
C ASP A 94 -13.52 3.30 -2.28
N GLY A 95 -13.98 4.33 -1.57
CA GLY A 95 -15.31 4.88 -1.73
C GLY A 95 -15.53 5.68 -3.03
N THR A 96 -14.49 5.86 -3.85
CA THR A 96 -14.51 6.63 -5.09
C THR A 96 -14.40 5.72 -6.30
N GLY A 97 -15.53 5.36 -6.91
CA GLY A 97 -15.58 4.41 -8.03
C GLY A 97 -14.66 4.76 -9.21
N LYS A 98 -14.51 6.06 -9.54
CA LYS A 98 -13.59 6.50 -10.61
C LYS A 98 -12.12 6.15 -10.31
N LYS A 99 -11.71 6.20 -9.05
CA LYS A 99 -10.34 5.84 -8.65
C LYS A 99 -10.14 4.32 -8.70
N ILE A 100 -11.12 3.57 -8.22
CA ILE A 100 -11.12 2.11 -8.32
C ILE A 100 -11.02 1.65 -9.77
N HIS A 101 -11.77 2.29 -10.67
CA HIS A 101 -11.67 1.98 -12.11
C HIS A 101 -10.23 2.12 -12.64
N VAL A 102 -9.47 3.11 -12.19
CA VAL A 102 -8.04 3.22 -12.55
C VAL A 102 -7.23 2.06 -11.96
N ALA A 103 -7.45 1.70 -10.71
CA ALA A 103 -6.76 0.57 -10.08
C ALA A 103 -7.05 -0.75 -10.80
N GLU A 104 -8.31 -0.99 -11.23
CA GLU A 104 -8.73 -2.15 -12.03
C GLU A 104 -8.00 -2.20 -13.37
N GLU A 105 -8.02 -1.09 -14.10
CA GLU A 105 -7.42 -1.01 -15.43
C GLU A 105 -5.90 -1.17 -15.40
N VAL A 106 -5.23 -0.55 -14.41
CA VAL A 106 -3.79 -0.72 -14.22
C VAL A 106 -3.46 -2.16 -13.84
N SER A 107 -4.16 -2.74 -12.86
CA SER A 107 -3.94 -4.13 -12.43
C SER A 107 -4.12 -5.12 -13.58
N ARG A 108 -5.17 -4.92 -14.39
CA ARG A 108 -5.44 -5.73 -15.58
C ARG A 108 -4.36 -5.57 -16.66
N ALA A 109 -3.93 -4.34 -16.94
CA ALA A 109 -2.94 -4.05 -17.96
C ALA A 109 -1.57 -4.64 -17.66
N VAL A 110 -1.17 -4.69 -16.36
CA VAL A 110 0.07 -5.34 -15.93
C VAL A 110 -0.09 -6.84 -15.66
N GLY A 111 -1.29 -7.40 -15.85
CA GLY A 111 -1.55 -8.83 -15.75
C GLY A 111 -1.60 -9.40 -14.34
N LEU A 112 -1.94 -8.59 -13.31
CA LEU A 112 -2.09 -9.08 -11.94
C LEU A 112 -3.32 -9.99 -11.80
N LYS A 113 -3.14 -11.15 -11.21
CA LYS A 113 -4.23 -12.11 -10.91
C LYS A 113 -4.61 -12.11 -9.42
N ASN A 114 -3.74 -11.56 -8.59
CA ASN A 114 -3.83 -11.54 -7.14
C ASN A 114 -4.23 -10.15 -6.58
N CYS A 115 -4.74 -9.26 -7.42
CA CYS A 115 -5.12 -7.90 -7.09
C CYS A 115 -6.58 -7.67 -7.48
N HIS A 116 -7.44 -7.38 -6.49
CA HIS A 116 -8.90 -7.33 -6.63
C HIS A 116 -9.44 -5.98 -6.15
N PRO A 117 -9.40 -4.94 -7.01
CA PRO A 117 -10.01 -3.64 -6.70
C PRO A 117 -11.53 -3.75 -6.63
N GLU A 118 -12.14 -3.08 -5.66
CA GLU A 118 -13.60 -3.06 -5.48
C GLU A 118 -14.06 -1.67 -5.00
N HIS A 119 -15.09 -1.11 -5.65
CA HIS A 119 -15.75 0.10 -5.19
C HIS A 119 -16.59 -0.22 -3.95
N LEU A 120 -16.03 -0.02 -2.78
CA LEU A 120 -16.65 -0.34 -1.50
C LEU A 120 -16.22 0.65 -0.42
N ARG A 121 -17.14 1.01 0.46
CA ARG A 121 -16.79 1.75 1.68
C ARG A 121 -16.21 0.80 2.72
N GLY A 122 -15.22 1.28 3.47
CA GLY A 122 -14.54 0.45 4.46
C GLY A 122 -15.44 -0.12 5.55
N GLU A 123 -16.48 0.62 5.93
CA GLU A 123 -17.47 0.20 6.92
C GLU A 123 -18.25 -1.05 6.47
N ASP A 124 -18.44 -1.19 5.14
CA ASP A 124 -19.18 -2.27 4.51
C ASP A 124 -18.34 -3.53 4.23
N GLU A 125 -17.01 -3.41 4.35
CA GLU A 125 -16.10 -4.55 4.18
C GLU A 125 -16.28 -5.57 5.32
N LYS A 126 -16.47 -6.85 4.95
CA LYS A 126 -16.75 -7.96 5.87
C LYS A 126 -15.69 -9.06 5.83
N GLY A 127 -14.75 -8.99 4.92
CA GLY A 127 -13.66 -9.98 4.80
C GLY A 127 -12.72 -9.98 6.01
N LEU A 128 -11.98 -11.07 6.15
CA LEU A 128 -10.91 -11.21 7.13
C LEU A 128 -9.57 -11.25 6.41
N TYR A 129 -8.61 -10.48 6.91
CA TYR A 129 -7.28 -10.27 6.35
C TYR A 129 -6.23 -10.40 7.46
N GLU A 130 -5.06 -10.91 7.10
CA GLU A 130 -3.93 -10.92 8.03
C GLU A 130 -3.41 -9.50 8.24
N PHE A 131 -3.40 -8.68 7.18
CA PHE A 131 -2.98 -7.28 7.29
C PHE A 131 -3.95 -6.33 6.59
N VAL A 132 -4.14 -5.17 7.20
CA VAL A 132 -4.72 -4.01 6.54
C VAL A 132 -3.60 -3.03 6.28
N VAL A 133 -3.40 -2.66 5.01
CA VAL A 133 -2.45 -1.62 4.61
C VAL A 133 -3.20 -0.37 4.22
N SER A 134 -2.59 0.80 4.42
CA SER A 134 -3.21 2.07 4.04
C SER A 134 -2.15 3.16 3.85
N ARG A 135 -2.46 4.16 3.04
CA ARG A 135 -1.61 5.32 2.81
C ARG A 135 -2.40 6.62 2.93
N ALA A 136 -2.11 7.38 4.00
CA ALA A 136 -2.59 8.75 4.22
C ALA A 136 -4.12 8.95 4.08
N VAL A 137 -4.93 7.98 4.50
CA VAL A 137 -6.40 8.03 4.35
C VAL A 137 -7.05 8.79 5.51
N MET A 138 -6.71 8.43 6.73
CA MET A 138 -7.30 9.00 7.96
C MET A 138 -6.36 8.80 9.17
N PRO A 139 -6.60 9.45 10.31
CA PRO A 139 -5.86 9.18 11.54
C PRO A 139 -5.93 7.71 11.96
N LEU A 140 -4.85 7.18 12.54
CA LEU A 140 -4.73 5.78 12.94
C LEU A 140 -5.87 5.31 13.86
N PRO A 141 -6.32 6.08 14.90
CA PRO A 141 -7.42 5.66 15.76
C PRO A 141 -8.74 5.44 15.01
N ASP A 142 -9.02 6.26 13.98
CA ASP A 142 -10.25 6.15 13.21
C ASP A 142 -10.19 4.95 12.26
N LEU A 143 -9.03 4.72 11.64
CA LEU A 143 -8.81 3.51 10.84
C LEU A 143 -9.00 2.25 11.68
N VAL A 144 -8.42 2.19 12.88
CA VAL A 144 -8.57 1.05 13.80
C VAL A 144 -10.04 0.76 14.11
N LYS A 145 -10.85 1.78 14.39
CA LYS A 145 -12.30 1.60 14.66
C LYS A 145 -13.03 0.89 13.53
N ILE A 146 -12.67 1.21 12.28
CA ILE A 146 -13.33 0.64 11.10
C ILE A 146 -12.84 -0.76 10.83
N VAL A 147 -11.50 -0.97 10.79
CA VAL A 147 -10.91 -2.19 10.22
C VAL A 147 -10.58 -3.28 11.24
N ARG A 148 -10.66 -3.02 12.56
CA ARG A 148 -10.36 -4.03 13.59
C ARG A 148 -11.18 -5.31 13.43
N LYS A 149 -12.43 -5.19 12.99
CA LYS A 149 -13.32 -6.33 12.68
C LYS A 149 -12.82 -7.20 11.53
N ASN A 150 -11.95 -6.64 10.67
CA ASN A 150 -11.42 -7.30 9.48
C ASN A 150 -10.06 -7.98 9.73
N ILE A 151 -9.48 -7.88 10.92
CA ILE A 151 -8.21 -8.55 11.23
C ILE A 151 -8.47 -10.01 11.60
N SER A 152 -7.82 -10.91 10.84
CA SER A 152 -7.88 -12.35 11.05
C SER A 152 -7.19 -12.75 12.36
N LYS A 153 -7.74 -13.70 13.06
CA LYS A 153 -7.10 -14.32 14.26
C LYS A 153 -6.06 -15.38 13.88
N LYS A 154 -6.09 -15.86 12.64
CA LYS A 154 -5.13 -16.87 12.14
C LYS A 154 -3.80 -16.19 11.87
N GLN A 155 -2.79 -16.54 12.63
CA GLN A 155 -1.43 -16.03 12.50
C GLN A 155 -0.59 -16.95 11.63
N GLN A 156 0.09 -16.39 10.62
CA GLN A 156 1.00 -17.18 9.76
C GLN A 156 2.26 -16.42 9.35
N ASN A 157 2.29 -15.11 9.54
CA ASN A 157 3.43 -14.27 9.19
C ASN A 157 4.41 -14.10 10.36
N ALA A 158 5.57 -13.50 10.10
CA ALA A 158 6.59 -13.25 11.12
C ALA A 158 6.15 -12.17 12.14
N LEU A 159 5.31 -11.22 11.70
CA LEU A 159 4.68 -10.24 12.58
C LEU A 159 3.25 -10.69 12.91
N PRO A 160 2.74 -10.40 14.12
CA PRO A 160 1.33 -10.52 14.42
C PRO A 160 0.46 -9.77 13.40
N ASN A 161 -0.74 -10.28 13.16
CA ASN A 161 -1.68 -9.64 12.25
C ASN A 161 -2.04 -8.22 12.74
N GLY A 162 -2.30 -7.31 11.80
CA GLY A 162 -2.58 -5.93 12.20
C GLY A 162 -2.64 -4.95 11.04
N ILE A 163 -2.34 -3.70 11.35
CA ILE A 163 -2.38 -2.59 10.39
C ILE A 163 -0.96 -2.13 10.10
N ILE A 164 -0.68 -1.85 8.81
CA ILE A 164 0.57 -1.20 8.38
C ILE A 164 0.20 0.04 7.57
N CYS A 165 0.56 1.23 8.08
CA CYS A 165 0.23 2.51 7.46
C CYS A 165 1.48 3.26 7.00
N LEU A 166 1.39 3.87 5.82
CA LEU A 166 2.36 4.84 5.35
C LEU A 166 1.86 6.25 5.65
N LYS A 167 2.63 6.98 6.42
CA LYS A 167 2.27 8.30 6.98
C LYS A 167 3.39 9.32 6.77
N GLY A 168 3.04 10.59 6.94
CA GLY A 168 4.01 11.69 6.92
C GLY A 168 3.67 12.75 7.96
N GLY A 169 4.67 13.57 8.33
CA GLY A 169 4.52 14.61 9.34
C GLY A 169 4.52 14.09 10.78
N SER A 170 4.04 14.91 11.73
CA SER A 170 3.97 14.51 13.15
C SER A 170 2.89 13.47 13.37
N LEU A 171 3.25 12.39 14.05
CA LEU A 171 2.40 11.23 14.32
C LEU A 171 2.04 11.07 15.79
N ASP A 172 2.54 11.95 16.67
CA ASP A 172 2.42 11.83 18.11
C ASP A 172 0.97 11.71 18.59
N ALA A 173 0.11 12.59 18.07
CA ALA A 173 -1.31 12.61 18.47
C ALA A 173 -2.05 11.33 18.05
N GLU A 174 -1.78 10.79 16.85
CA GLU A 174 -2.50 9.62 16.35
C GLU A 174 -1.92 8.30 16.88
N THR A 175 -0.65 8.28 17.29
CA THR A 175 -0.02 7.08 17.87
C THR A 175 -0.14 7.01 19.40
N ALA A 176 -0.38 8.14 20.07
CA ALA A 176 -0.49 8.19 21.53
C ALA A 176 -1.44 7.15 22.14
N PRO A 177 -2.63 6.85 21.61
CA PRO A 177 -3.52 5.82 22.15
C PRO A 177 -2.91 4.39 22.09
N PHE A 178 -1.91 4.18 21.24
CA PHE A 178 -1.30 2.88 20.96
C PHE A 178 0.18 2.82 21.37
N ARG A 179 0.69 3.79 22.13
CA ARG A 179 2.12 4.00 22.43
C ARG A 179 2.87 2.78 22.94
N HIS A 180 2.18 1.82 23.55
CA HIS A 180 2.79 0.61 24.13
C HIS A 180 2.95 -0.55 23.13
N ILE A 181 2.28 -0.48 21.97
CA ILE A 181 2.24 -1.58 21.00
C ILE A 181 2.54 -1.11 19.56
N VAL A 182 2.38 0.18 19.26
CA VAL A 182 2.67 0.73 17.93
C VAL A 182 4.17 0.79 17.71
N GLN A 183 4.59 0.44 16.48
CA GLN A 183 5.95 0.64 16.01
C GLN A 183 5.94 1.69 14.89
N SER A 184 6.86 2.64 14.96
CA SER A 184 7.04 3.68 13.95
C SER A 184 8.47 3.62 13.43
N GLN A 185 8.61 3.38 12.13
CA GLN A 185 9.89 3.29 11.45
C GLN A 185 10.05 4.45 10.46
N PRO A 186 11.03 5.35 10.64
CA PRO A 186 11.35 6.37 9.65
C PRO A 186 11.76 5.73 8.32
N LEU A 187 11.22 6.20 7.20
CA LEU A 187 11.57 5.66 5.88
C LEU A 187 12.97 6.08 5.43
N SER A 188 13.52 7.15 5.97
CA SER A 188 14.90 7.59 5.76
C SER A 188 15.97 6.57 6.22
N ASP A 189 15.59 5.62 7.10
CA ASP A 189 16.48 4.53 7.49
C ASP A 189 16.64 3.49 6.37
N TRP A 190 15.64 3.41 5.49
CA TRP A 190 15.61 2.44 4.38
C TRP A 190 15.93 3.07 3.03
N PHE A 191 15.50 4.32 2.79
CA PHE A 191 15.61 5.02 1.52
C PHE A 191 16.42 6.32 1.69
N LYS A 192 17.28 6.62 0.72
CA LYS A 192 18.21 7.76 0.82
C LYS A 192 17.69 9.05 0.19
N GLU A 193 16.58 8.96 -0.53
CA GLU A 193 15.96 10.09 -1.20
C GLU A 193 15.38 11.08 -0.15
N GLU A 194 15.58 12.38 -0.40
CA GLU A 194 15.22 13.47 0.54
C GLU A 194 13.74 13.43 0.93
N TRP A 195 12.89 13.05 0.01
CA TRP A 195 11.45 12.99 0.19
C TRP A 195 11.00 12.05 1.33
N PHE A 196 11.81 11.05 1.67
CA PHE A 196 11.46 10.09 2.73
C PHE A 196 11.81 10.55 4.14
N LYS A 197 12.48 11.70 4.33
CA LYS A 197 12.90 12.18 5.66
C LYS A 197 11.74 12.39 6.64
N GLU A 198 10.59 12.81 6.15
CA GLU A 198 9.40 13.03 6.96
C GLU A 198 8.34 11.95 6.79
N LYS A 199 8.71 10.77 6.28
CA LYS A 199 7.81 9.66 6.05
C LYS A 199 8.09 8.51 7.00
N HIS A 200 7.02 7.84 7.42
CA HIS A 200 7.07 6.73 8.36
C HIS A 200 6.24 5.56 7.88
N CYS A 201 6.70 4.37 8.20
CA CYS A 201 5.91 3.14 8.19
C CYS A 201 5.47 2.85 9.62
N ILE A 202 4.17 2.84 9.87
CA ILE A 202 3.56 2.55 11.17
C ILE A 202 3.02 1.13 11.14
N TYR A 203 3.40 0.33 12.12
CA TYR A 203 2.83 -0.99 12.33
C TYR A 203 2.11 -1.04 13.68
N LEU A 204 0.88 -1.55 13.69
CA LEU A 204 0.05 -1.74 14.86
C LEU A 204 -0.52 -3.16 14.88
N PRO A 205 -0.04 -4.07 15.76
CA PRO A 205 -0.64 -5.39 15.95
C PRO A 205 -2.05 -5.26 16.55
N LEU A 206 -2.99 -6.12 16.12
CA LEU A 206 -4.39 -6.11 16.57
C LEU A 206 -4.92 -7.52 16.88
#